data_39ce10b758be3391157e8829c637d49a
#
_entry.id   39ce10b758be3391157e8829c637d49a
#
_cell.length_a   1.000
_cell.length_b   1.000
_cell.length_c   1.000
_cell.angle_alpha   90.00
_cell.angle_beta   90.00
_cell.angle_gamma   90.00
#
_symmetry.space_group_name_H-M   'P 1'
#
loop_
_entity.id
_entity.type
_entity.pdbx_description
1 polymer ?
#
loop_
_entity_poly.entity_id
_entity_poly.type
_entity_poly.pdbx_seq_one_letter_code
_entity_poly.pdbx_strand_id
1 'polypeptide(L)'
;MFFRVVRHLPVCAVVCGASLFSISSLADTSIFTALDDPAQAKKPFVGNVQAGYSAQTGNTSNSTLNADTTMTWFGTNTANSLWGSARNTSSSGVRSSEKYQAGARTRYNIDNANYLFGQASWLSDRYNGYRARDVATVGYGRQIWSGPVHTLNLEAGPGVRHDEFQQGGNSTRALAYGSGTYGYQISDTAKFTQGVSVLANDETTLNSETALTVAINSHFSLKVAYDVTYNTKPPASAPDKTDTVTSVNLVYGM
;
A
#
# COMPACT_ATOMS: atom_id res chain seq x y z
N MET A 1 69.11 12.56 -30.40
CA MET A 1 68.90 11.78 -29.17
C MET A 1 67.85 12.52 -28.36
N PHE A 2 66.56 12.22 -28.58
CA PHE A 2 65.44 12.94 -27.97
C PHE A 2 64.79 12.04 -26.87
N PHE A 3 64.86 12.47 -25.62
CA PHE A 3 64.17 11.86 -24.49
C PHE A 3 62.69 12.29 -24.52
N ARG A 4 61.79 11.32 -24.64
CA ARG A 4 60.35 11.51 -24.42
C ARG A 4 60.05 11.22 -22.95
N VAL A 5 59.67 12.24 -22.21
CA VAL A 5 59.14 12.11 -20.86
C VAL A 5 57.64 11.76 -20.97
N VAL A 6 57.28 10.54 -20.57
CA VAL A 6 55.90 10.12 -20.42
C VAL A 6 55.41 10.57 -19.03
N ARG A 7 54.50 11.56 -19.02
CA ARG A 7 53.79 11.98 -17.81
C ARG A 7 52.68 10.96 -17.49
N HIS A 8 52.80 10.21 -16.43
CA HIS A 8 51.74 9.43 -15.84
C HIS A 8 50.78 10.37 -15.08
N LEU A 9 49.56 10.54 -15.57
CA LEU A 9 48.45 11.14 -14.83
C LEU A 9 47.93 10.12 -13.83
N PRO A 10 47.74 10.45 -12.54
CA PRO A 10 47.06 9.58 -11.62
C PRO A 10 45.56 9.58 -11.94
N VAL A 11 45.03 8.42 -12.29
CA VAL A 11 43.59 8.17 -12.34
C VAL A 11 43.06 8.18 -10.89
N CYS A 12 42.48 9.29 -10.47
CA CYS A 12 41.68 9.31 -9.26
C CYS A 12 40.44 8.43 -9.48
N ALA A 13 40.49 7.24 -8.98
CA ALA A 13 39.30 6.39 -8.83
C ALA A 13 38.41 7.05 -7.79
N VAL A 14 37.37 7.75 -8.24
CA VAL A 14 36.26 8.17 -7.40
C VAL A 14 35.49 6.91 -7.08
N VAL A 15 35.73 6.32 -5.91
CA VAL A 15 34.88 5.32 -5.30
C VAL A 15 33.62 6.04 -4.86
N CYS A 16 32.63 6.11 -5.74
CA CYS A 16 31.25 6.42 -5.35
C CYS A 16 30.79 5.30 -4.43
N GLY A 17 30.83 5.55 -3.13
CA GLY A 17 30.16 4.72 -2.14
C GLY A 17 28.67 4.70 -2.47
N ALA A 18 28.20 3.62 -3.13
CA ALA A 18 26.79 3.35 -3.31
C ALA A 18 26.20 3.05 -1.92
N SER A 19 25.68 4.10 -1.26
CA SER A 19 24.80 3.92 -0.13
C SER A 19 23.56 3.20 -0.66
N LEU A 20 23.42 1.94 -0.32
CA LEU A 20 22.24 1.12 -0.63
C LEU A 20 21.03 1.77 0.06
N PHE A 21 20.35 2.63 -0.68
CA PHE A 21 19.05 3.15 -0.28
C PHE A 21 18.03 2.03 -0.46
N SER A 22 17.77 1.29 0.63
CA SER A 22 16.59 0.43 0.64
C SER A 22 15.38 1.35 0.64
N ILE A 23 14.67 1.41 -0.48
CA ILE A 23 13.34 1.99 -0.53
C ILE A 23 12.50 1.08 0.36
N SER A 24 12.20 1.56 1.58
CA SER A 24 11.21 0.92 2.43
C SER A 24 9.95 0.74 1.59
N SER A 25 9.32 -0.42 1.64
CA SER A 25 8.06 -0.65 0.96
C SER A 25 7.09 0.45 1.35
N LEU A 26 6.84 1.39 0.45
CA LEU A 26 5.83 2.40 0.65
C LEU A 26 4.50 1.68 0.49
N ALA A 27 4.07 1.07 1.61
CA ALA A 27 2.81 0.38 1.68
C ALA A 27 1.70 1.38 1.36
N ASP A 28 0.93 1.10 0.34
CA ASP A 28 -0.33 1.83 0.15
C ASP A 28 -1.25 1.55 1.34
N THR A 29 -2.10 2.52 1.63
CA THR A 29 -3.09 2.53 2.70
C THR A 29 -4.23 1.54 2.47
N SER A 30 -3.98 0.44 1.82
CA SER A 30 -4.97 -0.58 1.54
C SER A 30 -4.90 -1.72 2.57
N ILE A 31 -6.03 -2.32 2.87
CA ILE A 31 -6.19 -3.43 3.83
C ILE A 31 -5.46 -4.72 3.42
N PHE A 32 -4.76 -4.73 2.29
CA PHE A 32 -4.12 -5.91 1.73
C PHE A 32 -2.59 -5.82 1.66
N THR A 33 -1.98 -4.85 2.34
CA THR A 33 -0.52 -4.75 2.34
C THR A 33 0.07 -5.41 3.57
N ALA A 34 0.85 -6.47 3.37
CA ALA A 34 1.61 -7.08 4.44
C ALA A 34 2.68 -6.10 4.97
N LEU A 35 2.85 -6.02 6.28
CA LEU A 35 3.94 -5.24 6.88
C LEU A 35 5.29 -5.88 6.58
N ASP A 36 6.29 -5.03 6.41
CA ASP A 36 7.68 -5.48 6.28
C ASP A 36 8.13 -6.30 7.49
N ASP A 37 9.10 -7.16 7.29
CA ASP A 37 9.66 -8.00 8.32
C ASP A 37 10.43 -7.15 9.35
N PRO A 38 10.02 -7.13 10.64
CA PRO A 38 10.71 -6.37 11.67
C PRO A 38 12.18 -6.80 11.84
N ALA A 39 12.51 -8.06 11.58
CA ALA A 39 13.88 -8.56 11.68
C ALA A 39 14.81 -7.99 10.59
N GLN A 40 14.25 -7.45 9.50
CA GLN A 40 15.00 -6.83 8.40
C GLN A 40 14.89 -5.30 8.41
N ALA A 41 14.15 -4.73 9.35
CA ALA A 41 13.97 -3.28 9.44
C ALA A 41 15.29 -2.59 9.79
N LYS A 42 15.69 -1.62 8.96
CA LYS A 42 16.91 -0.84 9.15
C LYS A 42 16.75 0.33 10.13
N LYS A 43 15.52 0.76 10.34
CA LYS A 43 15.14 1.86 11.23
C LYS A 43 14.03 1.40 12.17
N PRO A 44 13.99 1.86 13.42
CA PRO A 44 12.90 1.52 14.35
C PRO A 44 11.57 2.19 13.99
N PHE A 45 11.62 3.22 13.17
CA PHE A 45 10.45 3.94 12.68
C PHE A 45 10.62 4.29 11.20
N VAL A 46 9.54 4.09 10.45
CA VAL A 46 9.41 4.53 9.05
C VAL A 46 8.06 5.22 8.90
N GLY A 47 8.09 6.42 8.38
CA GLY A 47 6.89 7.19 8.06
C GLY A 47 6.91 7.64 6.61
N ASN A 48 5.73 7.70 5.99
CA ASN A 48 5.58 8.32 4.69
C ASN A 48 4.29 9.13 4.62
N VAL A 49 4.34 10.17 3.83
CA VAL A 49 3.21 10.99 3.43
C VAL A 49 3.24 11.10 1.92
N GLN A 50 2.13 10.84 1.29
CA GLN A 50 2.01 11.00 -0.15
C GLN A 50 0.83 11.90 -0.50
N ALA A 51 0.99 12.67 -1.56
CA ALA A 51 -0.07 13.45 -2.17
C ALA A 51 0.02 13.30 -3.69
N GLY A 52 -1.12 13.24 -4.34
CA GLY A 52 -1.10 13.04 -5.78
C GLY A 52 -2.42 13.32 -6.45
N TYR A 53 -2.33 13.22 -7.76
CA TYR A 53 -3.46 13.31 -8.67
C TYR A 53 -3.87 11.91 -9.11
N SER A 54 -5.17 11.66 -9.18
CA SER A 54 -5.71 10.39 -9.69
C SER A 54 -6.84 10.61 -10.68
N ALA A 55 -7.01 9.63 -11.58
CA ALA A 55 -8.20 9.47 -12.41
C ALA A 55 -8.95 8.22 -11.94
N GLN A 56 -10.25 8.34 -11.74
CA GLN A 56 -11.12 7.27 -11.28
C GLN A 56 -12.14 6.91 -12.35
N THR A 57 -12.41 5.61 -12.51
CA THR A 57 -13.47 5.08 -13.38
C THR A 57 -14.28 4.04 -12.59
N GLY A 58 -15.50 3.73 -13.06
CA GLY A 58 -16.43 2.81 -12.37
C GLY A 58 -17.69 3.56 -11.94
N ASN A 59 -18.07 3.44 -10.67
CA ASN A 59 -19.24 4.15 -10.12
C ASN A 59 -19.11 5.69 -10.15
N THR A 60 -17.89 6.18 -10.25
CA THR A 60 -17.57 7.59 -10.47
C THR A 60 -16.50 7.74 -11.53
N SER A 61 -16.58 8.77 -12.36
CA SER A 61 -15.62 9.07 -13.42
C SER A 61 -15.17 10.51 -13.30
N ASN A 62 -14.04 10.74 -12.62
CA ASN A 62 -13.50 12.09 -12.39
C ASN A 62 -12.03 12.09 -12.03
N SER A 63 -11.41 13.25 -12.11
CA SER A 63 -10.05 13.45 -11.59
C SER A 63 -10.09 13.93 -10.14
N THR A 64 -9.13 13.53 -9.34
CA THR A 64 -9.18 13.65 -7.89
C THR A 64 -7.84 14.06 -7.31
N LEU A 65 -7.89 14.80 -6.21
CA LEU A 65 -6.76 15.00 -5.31
C LEU A 65 -6.83 13.94 -4.19
N ASN A 66 -5.72 13.26 -3.92
CA ASN A 66 -5.58 12.31 -2.82
C ASN A 66 -4.41 12.66 -1.91
N ALA A 67 -4.55 12.30 -0.65
CA ALA A 67 -3.50 12.39 0.36
C ALA A 67 -3.55 11.14 1.24
N ASP A 68 -2.38 10.55 1.48
CA ASP A 68 -2.24 9.33 2.28
C ASP A 68 -1.06 9.46 3.24
N THR A 69 -1.13 8.78 4.37
CA THR A 69 -0.03 8.70 5.34
C THR A 69 0.05 7.31 5.93
N THR A 70 1.28 6.85 6.19
CA THR A 70 1.53 5.59 6.89
C THR A 70 2.69 5.80 7.86
N MET A 71 2.55 5.27 9.06
CA MET A 71 3.56 5.29 10.12
C MET A 71 3.74 3.88 10.65
N THR A 72 4.96 3.35 10.59
CA THR A 72 5.27 1.99 11.03
C THR A 72 6.40 2.00 12.05
N TRP A 73 6.17 1.36 13.19
CA TRP A 73 7.16 1.14 14.25
C TRP A 73 7.59 -0.32 14.26
N PHE A 74 8.90 -0.54 14.31
CA PHE A 74 9.51 -1.86 14.34
C PHE A 74 10.13 -2.13 15.70
N GLY A 75 9.72 -3.24 16.33
CA GLY A 75 10.39 -3.85 17.47
C GLY A 75 11.24 -5.04 17.02
N THR A 76 11.72 -5.85 17.95
CA THR A 76 12.55 -7.02 17.63
C THR A 76 11.80 -8.05 16.78
N ASN A 77 10.56 -8.38 17.17
CA ASN A 77 9.71 -9.37 16.49
C ASN A 77 8.36 -8.80 16.06
N THR A 78 8.15 -7.48 16.23
CA THR A 78 6.86 -6.85 15.98
C THR A 78 7.00 -5.69 15.00
N ALA A 79 6.03 -5.55 14.11
CA ALA A 79 5.81 -4.33 13.36
C ALA A 79 4.39 -3.85 13.62
N ASN A 80 4.22 -2.54 13.89
CA ASN A 80 2.93 -1.92 14.12
C ASN A 80 2.79 -0.73 13.19
N SER A 81 1.67 -0.64 12.50
CA SER A 81 1.42 0.45 11.55
C SER A 81 0.09 1.11 11.82
N LEU A 82 0.07 2.44 11.69
CA LEU A 82 -1.13 3.26 11.57
C LEU A 82 -1.11 3.91 10.19
N TRP A 83 -2.28 4.01 9.58
CA TRP A 83 -2.41 4.62 8.27
C TRP A 83 -3.73 5.39 8.15
N GLY A 84 -3.75 6.35 7.24
CA GLY A 84 -4.93 7.12 6.91
C GLY A 84 -4.88 7.65 5.49
N SER A 85 -6.04 7.74 4.84
CA SER A 85 -6.17 8.33 3.51
C SER A 85 -7.40 9.21 3.38
N ALA A 86 -7.27 10.23 2.53
CA ALA A 86 -8.35 11.13 2.15
C ALA A 86 -8.34 11.29 0.64
N ARG A 87 -9.51 11.08 0.02
CA ARG A 87 -9.70 11.23 -1.42
C ARG A 87 -10.96 12.03 -1.68
N ASN A 88 -10.80 13.16 -2.36
CA ASN A 88 -11.90 14.08 -2.70
C ASN A 88 -11.92 14.32 -4.19
N THR A 89 -13.09 14.12 -4.80
CA THR A 89 -13.31 14.37 -6.21
C THR A 89 -14.42 15.41 -6.37
N SER A 90 -14.22 16.37 -7.25
CA SER A 90 -15.29 17.25 -7.70
C SER A 90 -15.33 17.29 -9.21
N SER A 91 -16.54 17.24 -9.78
CA SER A 91 -16.81 17.39 -11.20
C SER A 91 -17.62 18.67 -11.41
N SER A 92 -17.10 19.58 -12.25
CA SER A 92 -17.78 20.85 -12.57
C SER A 92 -18.20 21.67 -11.34
N GLY A 93 -17.37 21.66 -10.27
CA GLY A 93 -17.64 22.39 -9.04
C GLY A 93 -18.60 21.70 -8.06
N VAL A 94 -19.12 20.53 -8.42
CA VAL A 94 -19.94 19.69 -7.54
C VAL A 94 -19.10 18.54 -7.00
N ARG A 95 -19.15 18.32 -5.68
CA ARG A 95 -18.46 17.18 -5.04
C ARG A 95 -19.11 15.89 -5.53
N SER A 96 -18.31 15.01 -6.15
CA SER A 96 -18.79 13.78 -6.78
C SER A 96 -18.25 12.51 -6.11
N SER A 97 -17.19 12.62 -5.27
CA SER A 97 -16.68 11.53 -4.44
C SER A 97 -16.07 12.08 -3.17
N GLU A 98 -16.25 11.37 -2.07
CA GLU A 98 -15.65 11.67 -0.78
C GLU A 98 -15.39 10.36 -0.07
N LYS A 99 -14.09 9.99 0.05
CA LYS A 99 -13.65 8.74 0.65
C LYS A 99 -12.57 9.02 1.70
N TYR A 100 -12.80 8.53 2.90
CA TYR A 100 -11.84 8.58 4.00
C TYR A 100 -11.61 7.18 4.52
N GLN A 101 -10.37 6.86 4.82
CA GLN A 101 -9.98 5.57 5.40
C GLN A 101 -8.97 5.81 6.53
N ALA A 102 -9.03 4.96 7.55
CA ALA A 102 -8.01 4.88 8.58
C ALA A 102 -7.90 3.44 9.06
N GLY A 103 -6.75 3.06 9.54
CA GLY A 103 -6.57 1.72 10.07
C GLY A 103 -5.29 1.53 10.85
N ALA A 104 -5.24 0.39 11.51
CA ALA A 104 -4.10 -0.08 12.25
C ALA A 104 -3.81 -1.53 11.88
N ARG A 105 -2.55 -1.90 11.89
CA ARG A 105 -2.10 -3.26 11.62
C ARG A 105 -0.93 -3.61 12.52
N THR A 106 -0.90 -4.84 12.98
CA THR A 106 0.22 -5.42 13.73
C THR A 106 0.68 -6.70 13.05
N ARG A 107 1.97 -6.97 13.12
CA ARG A 107 2.64 -8.22 12.74
C ARG A 107 3.50 -8.67 13.91
N TYR A 108 3.46 -9.97 14.21
CA TYR A 108 4.31 -10.64 15.18
C TYR A 108 5.00 -11.84 14.55
N ASN A 109 6.32 -11.80 14.39
CA ASN A 109 7.10 -12.92 13.85
C ASN A 109 7.15 -14.08 14.84
N ILE A 110 6.73 -15.26 14.40
CA ILE A 110 6.88 -16.52 15.13
C ILE A 110 8.30 -17.06 14.89
N ASP A 111 8.74 -17.00 13.65
CA ASP A 111 10.06 -17.38 13.18
C ASP A 111 10.46 -16.54 11.95
N ASN A 112 11.53 -16.93 11.25
CA ASN A 112 12.06 -16.18 10.10
C ASN A 112 11.12 -16.13 8.89
N ALA A 113 10.13 -17.01 8.81
CA ALA A 113 9.23 -17.07 7.67
C ALA A 113 7.76 -16.88 8.05
N ASN A 114 7.40 -17.20 9.28
CA ASN A 114 6.03 -17.32 9.73
C ASN A 114 5.67 -16.21 10.73
N TYR A 115 4.48 -15.64 10.60
CA TYR A 115 4.02 -14.57 11.49
C TYR A 115 2.51 -14.62 11.71
N LEU A 116 2.07 -14.02 12.80
CA LEU A 116 0.68 -13.65 13.05
C LEU A 116 0.46 -12.21 12.65
N PHE A 117 -0.72 -11.89 12.20
CA PHE A 117 -1.14 -10.52 11.98
C PHE A 117 -2.52 -10.24 12.57
N GLY A 118 -2.74 -8.98 12.87
CA GLY A 118 -4.04 -8.42 13.18
C GLY A 118 -4.19 -7.07 12.51
N GLN A 119 -5.37 -6.77 11.99
CA GLN A 119 -5.65 -5.46 11.42
C GLN A 119 -7.09 -5.03 11.70
N ALA A 120 -7.29 -3.73 11.80
CA ALA A 120 -8.59 -3.09 11.84
C ALA A 120 -8.57 -1.86 10.94
N SER A 121 -9.66 -1.64 10.23
CA SER A 121 -9.81 -0.49 9.34
C SER A 121 -11.22 0.06 9.39
N TRP A 122 -11.33 1.34 9.21
CA TRP A 122 -12.56 2.11 9.03
C TRP A 122 -12.52 2.80 7.67
N LEU A 123 -13.64 2.75 6.97
CA LEU A 123 -13.86 3.40 5.68
C LEU A 123 -15.17 4.20 5.74
N SER A 124 -15.15 5.43 5.25
CA SER A 124 -16.35 6.19 4.89
C SER A 124 -16.30 6.48 3.39
N ASP A 125 -17.28 5.99 2.64
CA ASP A 125 -17.38 6.16 1.19
C ASP A 125 -18.85 6.49 0.82
N ARG A 126 -19.19 7.75 0.99
CA ARG A 126 -20.58 8.22 0.92
C ARG A 126 -21.18 8.07 -0.47
N TYR A 127 -20.39 8.21 -1.52
CA TYR A 127 -20.88 8.14 -2.90
C TYR A 127 -21.00 6.69 -3.39
N ASN A 128 -20.27 5.75 -2.78
CA ASN A 128 -20.42 4.32 -3.03
C ASN A 128 -21.39 3.62 -2.06
N GLY A 129 -22.22 4.41 -1.34
CA GLY A 129 -23.32 3.91 -0.54
C GLY A 129 -22.97 3.51 0.89
N TYR A 130 -21.72 3.71 1.33
CA TYR A 130 -21.28 3.38 2.68
C TYR A 130 -21.09 4.65 3.52
N ARG A 131 -21.85 4.79 4.60
CA ARG A 131 -21.63 5.79 5.63
C ARG A 131 -20.38 5.43 6.45
N ALA A 132 -20.30 4.16 6.83
CA ALA A 132 -19.12 3.58 7.45
C ALA A 132 -19.02 2.09 7.07
N ARG A 133 -17.79 1.60 6.97
CA ARG A 133 -17.45 0.19 6.88
C ARG A 133 -16.28 -0.08 7.79
N ASP A 134 -16.48 -0.96 8.76
CA ASP A 134 -15.45 -1.42 9.66
C ASP A 134 -15.06 -2.85 9.29
N VAL A 135 -13.77 -3.11 9.21
CA VAL A 135 -13.23 -4.45 8.96
C VAL A 135 -12.17 -4.76 9.99
N ALA A 136 -12.31 -5.91 10.65
CA ALA A 136 -11.27 -6.44 11.52
C ALA A 136 -10.92 -7.87 11.07
N THR A 137 -9.63 -8.16 10.94
CA THR A 137 -9.12 -9.49 10.58
C THR A 137 -7.93 -9.85 11.44
N VAL A 138 -7.80 -11.12 11.73
CA VAL A 138 -6.64 -11.73 12.37
C VAL A 138 -6.25 -12.97 11.59
N GLY A 139 -4.99 -13.33 11.59
CA GLY A 139 -4.60 -14.50 10.83
C GLY A 139 -3.12 -14.83 10.90
N TYR A 140 -2.77 -15.75 10.04
CA TYR A 140 -1.44 -16.25 9.85
C TYR A 140 -0.90 -15.81 8.50
N GLY A 141 0.36 -15.39 8.50
CA GLY A 141 1.10 -15.02 7.31
C GLY A 141 2.38 -15.82 7.17
N ARG A 142 2.78 -16.03 5.92
CA ARG A 142 4.05 -16.66 5.57
C ARG A 142 4.79 -15.84 4.53
N GLN A 143 6.05 -15.59 4.82
CA GLN A 143 7.01 -14.97 3.93
C GLN A 143 7.62 -16.08 3.06
N ILE A 144 7.18 -16.16 1.80
CA ILE A 144 7.61 -17.18 0.85
C ILE A 144 9.00 -16.82 0.30
N TRP A 145 9.17 -15.53 -0.04
CA TRP A 145 10.44 -14.97 -0.46
C TRP A 145 10.76 -13.74 0.39
N SER A 146 12.01 -13.66 0.87
CA SER A 146 12.51 -12.58 1.72
C SER A 146 13.86 -12.03 1.24
N GLY A 147 14.14 -12.19 -0.06
CA GLY A 147 15.41 -11.72 -0.67
C GLY A 147 15.42 -10.21 -0.88
N PRO A 148 16.60 -9.63 -1.14
CA PRO A 148 16.74 -8.19 -1.41
C PRO A 148 16.12 -7.78 -2.75
N VAL A 149 15.95 -8.73 -3.68
CA VAL A 149 15.40 -8.48 -5.02
C VAL A 149 13.92 -8.84 -5.09
N HIS A 150 13.53 -9.97 -4.50
CA HIS A 150 12.16 -10.46 -4.53
C HIS A 150 11.63 -10.68 -3.12
N THR A 151 10.43 -10.20 -2.87
CA THR A 151 9.67 -10.47 -1.65
C THR A 151 8.30 -11.03 -2.03
N LEU A 152 7.80 -12.01 -1.30
CA LEU A 152 6.45 -12.53 -1.45
C LEU A 152 5.91 -12.94 -0.09
N ASN A 153 4.83 -12.29 0.31
CA ASN A 153 4.08 -12.60 1.53
C ASN A 153 2.70 -13.11 1.15
N LEU A 154 2.25 -14.16 1.82
CA LEU A 154 0.88 -14.67 1.74
C LEU A 154 0.25 -14.65 3.12
N GLU A 155 -1.01 -14.28 3.20
CA GLU A 155 -1.75 -14.19 4.46
C GLU A 155 -3.14 -14.79 4.31
N ALA A 156 -3.63 -15.38 5.39
CA ALA A 156 -5.01 -15.87 5.47
C ALA A 156 -5.51 -15.82 6.91
N GLY A 157 -6.81 -15.63 7.09
CA GLY A 157 -7.44 -15.65 8.40
C GLY A 157 -8.92 -15.30 8.38
N PRO A 158 -9.60 -15.46 9.53
CA PRO A 158 -10.96 -14.99 9.71
C PRO A 158 -11.00 -13.49 9.95
N GLY A 159 -12.19 -12.93 9.71
CA GLY A 159 -12.48 -11.54 10.01
C GLY A 159 -13.97 -11.28 10.18
N VAL A 160 -14.27 -10.03 10.49
CA VAL A 160 -15.62 -9.51 10.59
C VAL A 160 -15.70 -8.17 9.86
N ARG A 161 -16.79 -7.94 9.17
CA ARG A 161 -17.12 -6.67 8.52
C ARG A 161 -18.44 -6.15 9.04
N HIS A 162 -18.48 -4.89 9.41
CA HIS A 162 -19.66 -4.14 9.76
C HIS A 162 -19.85 -3.00 8.76
N ASP A 163 -20.96 -3.01 8.03
CA ASP A 163 -21.34 -1.99 7.06
C ASP A 163 -22.51 -1.17 7.60
N GLU A 164 -22.40 0.16 7.55
CA GLU A 164 -23.49 1.11 7.72
C GLU A 164 -23.78 1.80 6.38
N PHE A 165 -25.02 1.70 5.91
CA PHE A 165 -25.39 2.21 4.59
C PHE A 165 -25.90 3.64 4.65
N GLN A 166 -25.67 4.41 3.57
CA GLN A 166 -26.17 5.80 3.44
C GLN A 166 -27.70 5.89 3.48
N GLN A 167 -28.39 4.91 2.93
CA GLN A 167 -29.87 4.84 2.89
C GLN A 167 -30.47 4.29 4.19
N GLY A 168 -29.66 4.10 5.23
CA GLY A 168 -30.04 3.50 6.49
C GLY A 168 -29.87 1.98 6.51
N GLY A 169 -29.87 1.43 7.73
CA GLY A 169 -29.59 0.02 7.99
C GLY A 169 -28.10 -0.25 8.16
N ASN A 170 -27.82 -1.41 8.75
CA ASN A 170 -26.48 -1.92 8.97
C ASN A 170 -26.43 -3.43 8.71
N SER A 171 -25.25 -3.97 8.54
CA SER A 171 -25.02 -5.41 8.35
C SER A 171 -23.68 -5.79 8.96
N THR A 172 -23.69 -6.83 9.80
CA THR A 172 -22.45 -7.40 10.35
C THR A 172 -22.31 -8.82 9.83
N ARG A 173 -21.16 -9.14 9.26
CA ARG A 173 -20.89 -10.43 8.61
C ARG A 173 -19.50 -10.94 8.95
N ALA A 174 -19.39 -12.21 9.22
CA ALA A 174 -18.11 -12.91 9.21
C ALA A 174 -17.57 -12.98 7.79
N LEU A 175 -16.25 -13.02 7.64
CA LEU A 175 -15.56 -13.17 6.37
C LEU A 175 -14.31 -14.03 6.51
N ALA A 176 -13.87 -14.59 5.40
CA ALA A 176 -12.53 -15.13 5.25
C ALA A 176 -11.66 -14.08 4.53
N TYR A 177 -10.48 -13.84 5.05
CA TYR A 177 -9.48 -12.95 4.48
C TYR A 177 -8.36 -13.76 3.85
N GLY A 178 -7.91 -13.33 2.68
CA GLY A 178 -6.70 -13.82 2.05
C GLY A 178 -5.98 -12.68 1.34
N SER A 179 -4.65 -12.67 1.38
CA SER A 179 -3.87 -11.70 0.62
C SER A 179 -2.54 -12.24 0.14
N GLY A 180 -2.03 -11.62 -0.93
CA GLY A 180 -0.69 -11.84 -1.45
C GLY A 180 -0.06 -10.49 -1.78
N THR A 181 1.18 -10.29 -1.33
CA THR A 181 1.96 -9.08 -1.63
C THR A 181 3.30 -9.50 -2.21
N TYR A 182 3.55 -9.09 -3.44
CA TYR A 182 4.80 -9.32 -4.17
C TYR A 182 5.54 -8.00 -4.37
N GLY A 183 6.84 -8.01 -4.11
CA GLY A 183 7.75 -6.89 -4.37
C GLY A 183 8.91 -7.35 -5.24
N TYR A 184 9.29 -6.52 -6.19
CA TYR A 184 10.45 -6.73 -7.07
C TYR A 184 11.29 -5.45 -7.13
N GLN A 185 12.53 -5.52 -6.62
CA GLN A 185 13.50 -4.45 -6.73
C GLN A 185 14.14 -4.51 -8.13
N ILE A 186 13.66 -3.63 -9.04
CA ILE A 186 14.10 -3.59 -10.44
C ILE A 186 15.53 -3.02 -10.52
N SER A 187 15.81 -1.98 -9.73
CA SER A 187 17.11 -1.34 -9.61
C SER A 187 17.23 -0.72 -8.21
N ASP A 188 18.38 -0.11 -7.89
CA ASP A 188 18.59 0.58 -6.59
C ASP A 188 17.58 1.68 -6.31
N THR A 189 16.97 2.23 -7.35
CA THR A 189 16.02 3.34 -7.25
C THR A 189 14.60 3.00 -7.67
N ALA A 190 14.35 1.82 -8.27
CA ALA A 190 13.04 1.46 -8.81
C ALA A 190 12.53 0.15 -8.20
N LYS A 191 11.30 0.17 -7.68
CA LYS A 191 10.62 -0.97 -7.08
C LYS A 191 9.22 -1.14 -7.69
N PHE A 192 8.92 -2.34 -8.12
CA PHE A 192 7.59 -2.78 -8.50
C PHE A 192 6.92 -3.48 -7.32
N THR A 193 5.63 -3.24 -7.11
CA THR A 193 4.82 -3.93 -6.10
C THR A 193 3.49 -4.37 -6.69
N GLN A 194 3.04 -5.56 -6.30
CA GLN A 194 1.73 -6.09 -6.59
C GLN A 194 1.09 -6.62 -5.30
N GLY A 195 -0.02 -6.02 -4.92
CA GLY A 195 -0.85 -6.50 -3.81
C GLY A 195 -2.19 -7.02 -4.31
N VAL A 196 -2.68 -8.09 -3.73
CA VAL A 196 -4.04 -8.61 -3.95
C VAL A 196 -4.62 -9.03 -2.63
N SER A 197 -5.89 -8.69 -2.36
CA SER A 197 -6.61 -9.22 -1.21
C SER A 197 -8.05 -9.59 -1.55
N VAL A 198 -8.57 -10.54 -0.81
CA VAL A 198 -9.95 -10.99 -0.89
C VAL A 198 -10.57 -10.97 0.50
N LEU A 199 -11.71 -10.31 0.61
CA LEU A 199 -12.63 -10.36 1.74
C LEU A 199 -13.83 -11.23 1.32
N ALA A 200 -13.75 -12.52 1.58
CA ALA A 200 -14.73 -13.49 1.08
C ALA A 200 -15.88 -13.69 2.07
N ASN A 201 -17.07 -13.37 1.64
CA ASN A 201 -18.35 -13.70 2.26
C ASN A 201 -19.42 -13.67 1.15
N ASP A 202 -20.71 -13.57 1.51
CA ASP A 202 -21.81 -13.45 0.53
C ASP A 202 -21.68 -12.21 -0.39
N GLU A 203 -20.91 -11.21 0.02
CA GLU A 203 -20.58 -9.98 -0.72
C GLU A 203 -19.07 -9.85 -0.81
N THR A 204 -18.45 -10.72 -1.60
CA THR A 204 -16.98 -10.76 -1.74
C THR A 204 -16.43 -9.46 -2.34
N THR A 205 -15.43 -8.92 -1.69
CA THR A 205 -14.62 -7.79 -2.19
C THR A 205 -13.23 -8.28 -2.53
N LEU A 206 -12.78 -8.00 -3.76
CA LEU A 206 -11.40 -8.22 -4.19
C LEU A 206 -10.75 -6.86 -4.42
N ASN A 207 -9.56 -6.65 -3.85
CA ASN A 207 -8.74 -5.47 -4.10
C ASN A 207 -7.43 -5.90 -4.75
N SER A 208 -6.93 -5.10 -5.67
CA SER A 208 -5.63 -5.27 -6.31
C SER A 208 -4.96 -3.93 -6.47
N GLU A 209 -3.70 -3.83 -6.08
CA GLU A 209 -2.82 -2.70 -6.38
C GLU A 209 -1.62 -3.16 -7.19
N THR A 210 -1.35 -2.47 -8.28
CA THR A 210 -0.11 -2.59 -9.05
C THR A 210 0.60 -1.26 -9.00
N ALA A 211 1.83 -1.21 -8.49
CA ALA A 211 2.54 0.07 -8.38
C ALA A 211 4.00 -0.03 -8.82
N LEU A 212 4.50 1.08 -9.38
CA LEU A 212 5.91 1.33 -9.65
C LEU A 212 6.33 2.57 -8.86
N THR A 213 7.32 2.40 -8.00
CA THR A 213 7.90 3.49 -7.22
C THR A 213 9.33 3.73 -7.67
N VAL A 214 9.66 5.00 -7.95
CA VAL A 214 11.01 5.43 -8.36
C VAL A 214 11.51 6.50 -7.41
N ALA A 215 12.65 6.25 -6.74
CA ALA A 215 13.29 7.22 -5.87
C ALA A 215 13.88 8.37 -6.70
N ILE A 216 13.56 9.59 -6.33
CA ILE A 216 14.15 10.82 -6.89
C ILE A 216 15.39 11.20 -6.08
N ASN A 217 15.30 11.08 -4.76
CA ASN A 217 16.40 11.29 -3.82
C ASN A 217 16.13 10.51 -2.51
N SER A 218 16.90 10.80 -1.44
CA SER A 218 16.79 10.11 -0.15
C SER A 218 15.45 10.28 0.57
N HIS A 219 14.63 11.26 0.20
CA HIS A 219 13.37 11.58 0.88
C HIS A 219 12.17 11.56 -0.07
N PHE A 220 12.38 11.80 -1.35
CA PHE A 220 11.29 11.87 -2.32
C PHE A 220 11.32 10.74 -3.32
N SER A 221 10.14 10.19 -3.59
CA SER A 221 9.91 9.18 -4.63
C SER A 221 8.65 9.53 -5.43
N LEU A 222 8.60 9.09 -6.67
CA LEU A 222 7.41 9.11 -7.51
C LEU A 222 6.80 7.71 -7.49
N LYS A 223 5.51 7.60 -7.14
CA LYS A 223 4.73 6.35 -7.20
C LYS A 223 3.64 6.49 -8.25
N VAL A 224 3.63 5.58 -9.21
CA VAL A 224 2.51 5.38 -10.14
C VAL A 224 1.80 4.11 -9.71
N ALA A 225 0.49 4.19 -9.44
CA ALA A 225 -0.30 3.06 -8.99
C ALA A 225 -1.58 2.90 -9.81
N TYR A 226 -1.99 1.65 -9.96
CA TYR A 226 -3.25 1.24 -10.54
C TYR A 226 -3.97 0.31 -9.57
N ASP A 227 -5.08 0.81 -9.04
CA ASP A 227 -5.92 0.14 -8.05
C ASP A 227 -7.18 -0.38 -8.71
N VAL A 228 -7.58 -1.59 -8.37
CA VAL A 228 -8.83 -2.21 -8.77
C VAL A 228 -9.56 -2.71 -7.53
N THR A 229 -10.81 -2.30 -7.37
CA THR A 229 -11.73 -2.85 -6.38
C THR A 229 -12.90 -3.50 -7.09
N TYR A 230 -13.12 -4.79 -6.85
CA TYR A 230 -14.24 -5.53 -7.40
C TYR A 230 -15.15 -6.01 -6.26
N ASN A 231 -16.44 -5.71 -6.36
CA ASN A 231 -17.48 -6.14 -5.42
C ASN A 231 -18.49 -7.02 -6.14
N THR A 232 -18.76 -8.21 -5.59
CA THR A 232 -19.75 -9.11 -6.20
C THR A 232 -21.18 -8.60 -6.09
N LYS A 233 -21.48 -7.89 -4.98
CA LYS A 233 -22.79 -7.31 -4.68
C LYS A 233 -22.62 -5.86 -4.19
N PRO A 234 -22.42 -4.90 -5.10
CA PRO A 234 -22.31 -3.49 -4.73
C PRO A 234 -23.66 -2.95 -4.23
N PRO A 235 -23.68 -1.87 -3.44
CA PRO A 235 -24.91 -1.20 -3.03
C PRO A 235 -25.74 -0.73 -4.24
N ALA A 236 -27.08 -0.69 -4.09
CA ALA A 236 -27.96 -0.28 -5.16
C ALA A 236 -27.74 1.20 -5.62
N SER A 237 -27.19 2.04 -4.74
CA SER A 237 -26.81 3.43 -5.04
C SER A 237 -25.53 3.55 -5.89
N ALA A 238 -24.75 2.49 -6.01
CA ALA A 238 -23.51 2.43 -6.76
C ALA A 238 -23.38 1.04 -7.42
N PRO A 239 -24.10 0.78 -8.52
CA PRO A 239 -24.32 -0.56 -9.07
C PRO A 239 -23.11 -1.13 -9.82
N ASP A 240 -22.10 -0.34 -10.15
CA ASP A 240 -20.90 -0.83 -10.81
C ASP A 240 -20.12 -1.74 -9.85
N LYS A 241 -19.74 -2.91 -10.37
CA LYS A 241 -19.02 -3.91 -9.60
C LYS A 241 -17.52 -3.63 -9.51
N THR A 242 -16.99 -2.85 -10.42
CA THR A 242 -15.56 -2.61 -10.55
C THR A 242 -15.29 -1.12 -10.52
N ASP A 243 -14.47 -0.71 -9.56
CA ASP A 243 -13.88 0.62 -9.50
C ASP A 243 -12.39 0.53 -9.80
N THR A 244 -11.88 1.44 -10.63
CA THR A 244 -10.45 1.54 -10.94
C THR A 244 -9.95 2.94 -10.67
N VAL A 245 -8.73 3.03 -10.11
CA VAL A 245 -8.07 4.30 -9.83
C VAL A 245 -6.64 4.23 -10.35
N THR A 246 -6.30 5.15 -11.25
CA THR A 246 -4.90 5.37 -11.65
C THR A 246 -4.40 6.62 -10.95
N SER A 247 -3.29 6.52 -10.25
CA SER A 247 -2.74 7.63 -9.49
C SER A 247 -1.25 7.85 -9.78
N VAL A 248 -0.84 9.12 -9.72
CA VAL A 248 0.57 9.53 -9.74
C VAL A 248 0.82 10.36 -8.47
N ASN A 249 1.65 9.85 -7.59
CA ASN A 249 1.86 10.41 -6.26
C ASN A 249 3.31 10.81 -6.06
N LEU A 250 3.54 11.99 -5.48
CA LEU A 250 4.81 12.34 -4.88
C LEU A 250 4.80 11.86 -3.43
N VAL A 251 5.80 11.07 -3.08
CA VAL A 251 5.92 10.44 -1.77
C VAL A 251 7.10 11.02 -1.03
N TYR A 252 6.89 11.47 0.21
CA TYR A 252 7.93 11.91 1.13
C TYR A 252 8.11 10.84 2.21
N GLY A 253 9.33 10.30 2.33
CA GLY A 253 9.72 9.29 3.33
C GLY A 253 10.59 9.90 4.45
N MET A 254 10.32 9.47 5.70
CA MET A 254 11.02 9.88 6.92
C MET A 254 11.84 8.72 7.51
#